data_64a68ca21be644efee9f5fe68e70df2d
#
_entry.id   64a68ca21be644efee9f5fe68e70df2d
#
_cell.length_a   1.000
_cell.length_b   1.000
_cell.length_c   1.000
_cell.angle_alpha   90.00
_cell.angle_beta   90.00
_cell.angle_gamma   90.00
#
_symmetry.space_group_name_H-M   'P 1'
#
loop_
_entity.id
_entity.type
_entity.pdbx_description
1 polymer ?
#
loop_
_entity_poly.entity_id
_entity_poly.type
_entity_poly.pdbx_seq_one_letter_code
_entity_poly.pdbx_strand_id
1 'polypeptide(L)'
;MPQDDGLDPAAPVPDPRWADLADLILVIAREIQFYGYRDPEAVPLTQSEGMVMRYLHDHPGAPPSQIAAGTGLQRTNLSAVLRGLERKGLAERRTSTDDRRGATIHPTGRGTRNYARVRQEWAAAVSAAASNDTGNLDAALALLREIETGIIAARPATPGRPGTLM
;
A
#
# COMPACT_ATOMS: atom_id res chain seq x y z
N MET A 1 -2.23 -52.22 18.00
CA MET A 1 -3.20 -51.15 17.67
C MET A 1 -2.51 -50.16 16.78
N PRO A 2 -2.86 -50.03 15.51
CA PRO A 2 -2.31 -48.98 14.65
C PRO A 2 -2.90 -47.66 15.11
N GLN A 3 -2.04 -46.64 15.30
CA GLN A 3 -2.41 -45.28 15.54
C GLN A 3 -3.06 -44.74 14.24
N ASP A 4 -4.27 -44.27 14.39
CA ASP A 4 -5.01 -43.53 13.38
C ASP A 4 -4.32 -42.15 13.24
N ASP A 5 -3.45 -42.03 12.25
CA ASP A 5 -2.92 -40.73 11.81
C ASP A 5 -4.08 -39.95 11.23
N GLY A 6 -4.70 -39.15 12.12
CA GLY A 6 -5.72 -38.17 11.72
C GLY A 6 -5.16 -37.23 10.67
N LEU A 7 -5.34 -37.60 9.40
CA LEU A 7 -5.18 -36.72 8.28
C LEU A 7 -6.20 -35.59 8.46
N ASP A 8 -5.67 -34.41 8.82
CA ASP A 8 -6.41 -33.15 8.78
C ASP A 8 -7.08 -33.05 7.40
N PRO A 9 -8.41 -32.89 7.32
CA PRO A 9 -9.08 -32.82 6.01
C PRO A 9 -8.43 -31.70 5.20
N ALA A 10 -7.81 -32.05 4.08
CA ALA A 10 -7.09 -31.14 3.19
C ALA A 10 -7.95 -29.90 2.96
N ALA A 11 -7.36 -28.72 3.27
CA ALA A 11 -8.04 -27.45 3.04
C ALA A 11 -8.59 -27.45 1.61
N PRO A 12 -9.83 -26.97 1.38
CA PRO A 12 -10.44 -26.98 0.07
C PRO A 12 -9.52 -26.27 -0.93
N VAL A 13 -9.24 -26.93 -2.07
CA VAL A 13 -8.42 -26.34 -3.15
C VAL A 13 -9.13 -25.09 -3.66
N PRO A 14 -8.50 -23.93 -3.62
CA PRO A 14 -9.13 -22.71 -4.12
C PRO A 14 -9.48 -22.80 -5.61
N ASP A 15 -10.55 -22.12 -6.03
CA ASP A 15 -10.86 -21.97 -7.45
C ASP A 15 -9.65 -21.38 -8.20
N PRO A 16 -9.19 -22.02 -9.29
CA PRO A 16 -8.00 -21.58 -10.02
C PRO A 16 -8.09 -20.15 -10.56
N ARG A 17 -9.29 -19.62 -10.77
CA ARG A 17 -9.51 -18.23 -11.19
C ARG A 17 -8.97 -17.19 -10.20
N TRP A 18 -8.78 -17.57 -8.93
CA TRP A 18 -8.12 -16.69 -7.98
C TRP A 18 -6.63 -16.44 -8.31
N ALA A 19 -5.95 -17.45 -8.88
CA ALA A 19 -4.58 -17.28 -9.36
C ALA A 19 -4.53 -16.34 -10.57
N ASP A 20 -5.43 -16.51 -11.53
CA ASP A 20 -5.55 -15.64 -12.71
C ASP A 20 -5.81 -14.17 -12.28
N LEU A 21 -6.70 -13.96 -11.30
CA LEU A 21 -6.97 -12.64 -10.76
C LEU A 21 -5.73 -12.02 -10.09
N ALA A 22 -4.97 -12.82 -9.32
CA ALA A 22 -3.75 -12.35 -8.67
C ALA A 22 -2.68 -11.95 -9.71
N ASP A 23 -2.48 -12.75 -10.76
CA ASP A 23 -1.57 -12.45 -11.86
C ASP A 23 -1.97 -11.16 -12.58
N LEU A 24 -3.26 -10.96 -12.88
CA LEU A 24 -3.76 -9.74 -13.48
C LEU A 24 -3.52 -8.51 -12.60
N ILE A 25 -3.75 -8.62 -11.29
CA ILE A 25 -3.49 -7.52 -10.35
C ILE A 25 -2.01 -7.11 -10.39
N LEU A 26 -1.08 -8.09 -10.37
CA LEU A 26 0.35 -7.83 -10.38
C LEU A 26 0.80 -7.20 -11.70
N VAL A 27 0.32 -7.71 -12.83
CA VAL A 27 0.63 -7.16 -14.17
C VAL A 27 0.10 -5.74 -14.30
N ILE A 28 -1.18 -5.50 -13.96
CA ILE A 28 -1.79 -4.17 -14.06
C ILE A 28 -1.07 -3.16 -13.15
N ALA A 29 -0.75 -3.54 -11.91
CA ALA A 29 -0.02 -2.67 -10.99
C ALA A 29 1.35 -2.27 -11.57
N ARG A 30 2.06 -3.18 -12.20
CA ARG A 30 3.32 -2.92 -12.88
C ARG A 30 3.13 -1.97 -14.07
N GLU A 31 2.18 -2.27 -14.95
CA GLU A 31 1.94 -1.45 -16.15
C GLU A 31 1.54 -0.01 -15.80
N ILE A 32 0.72 0.19 -14.77
CA ILE A 32 0.39 1.53 -14.26
C ILE A 32 1.66 2.30 -13.84
N GLN A 33 2.64 1.62 -13.23
CA GLN A 33 3.91 2.27 -12.83
C GLN A 33 4.78 2.65 -14.04
N PHE A 34 4.70 1.92 -15.13
CA PHE A 34 5.47 2.19 -16.36
C PHE A 34 4.77 3.14 -17.33
N TYR A 35 3.47 3.41 -17.13
CA TYR A 35 2.69 4.22 -18.07
C TYR A 35 3.20 5.66 -18.21
N GLY A 36 3.94 6.15 -17.20
CA GLY A 36 4.39 7.53 -17.12
C GLY A 36 3.28 8.51 -16.79
N TYR A 37 3.64 9.76 -16.64
CA TYR A 37 2.68 10.84 -16.37
C TYR A 37 2.66 11.82 -17.54
N ARG A 38 1.48 12.25 -17.95
CA ARG A 38 1.27 13.26 -18.98
C ARG A 38 1.36 14.67 -18.39
N ASP A 39 0.97 14.83 -17.11
CA ASP A 39 1.10 16.10 -16.40
C ASP A 39 2.58 16.36 -16.07
N PRO A 40 3.22 17.38 -16.66
CA PRO A 40 4.63 17.70 -16.43
C PRO A 40 4.90 18.20 -15.00
N GLU A 41 3.87 18.62 -14.28
CA GLU A 41 3.98 19.06 -12.89
C GLU A 41 3.81 17.91 -11.89
N ALA A 42 3.39 16.72 -12.35
CA ALA A 42 3.28 15.56 -11.50
C ALA A 42 4.67 15.01 -11.16
N VAL A 43 4.99 14.98 -9.88
CA VAL A 43 6.24 14.37 -9.39
C VAL A 43 6.04 12.86 -9.31
N PRO A 44 6.83 12.06 -10.06
CA PRO A 44 6.67 10.61 -10.07
C PRO A 44 6.85 9.99 -8.68
N LEU A 45 5.95 9.05 -8.36
CA LEU A 45 6.01 8.25 -7.15
C LEU A 45 6.38 6.81 -7.51
N THR A 46 7.31 6.23 -6.77
CA THR A 46 7.49 4.77 -6.79
C THR A 46 6.26 4.09 -6.18
N GLN A 47 6.10 2.79 -6.40
CA GLN A 47 5.00 2.04 -5.80
C GLN A 47 4.94 2.22 -4.27
N SER A 48 6.08 2.09 -3.59
CA SER A 48 6.16 2.25 -2.14
C SER A 48 5.86 3.70 -1.69
N GLU A 49 6.31 4.71 -2.45
CA GLU A 49 5.97 6.11 -2.18
C GLU A 49 4.47 6.36 -2.36
N GLY A 50 3.86 5.79 -3.40
CA GLY A 50 2.41 5.86 -3.63
C GLY A 50 1.61 5.23 -2.49
N MET A 51 2.04 4.06 -2.00
CA MET A 51 1.42 3.39 -0.84
C MET A 51 1.50 4.24 0.43
N VAL A 52 2.66 4.84 0.70
CA VAL A 52 2.85 5.72 1.86
C VAL A 52 2.02 6.99 1.72
N MET A 53 2.00 7.62 0.55
CA MET A 53 1.17 8.82 0.31
C MET A 53 -0.33 8.52 0.43
N ARG A 54 -0.80 7.35 -0.03
CA ARG A 54 -2.19 6.89 0.20
C ARG A 54 -2.48 6.79 1.69
N TYR A 55 -1.61 6.13 2.45
CA TYR A 55 -1.78 5.97 3.89
C TYR A 55 -1.81 7.33 4.61
N LEU A 56 -0.90 8.24 4.27
CA LEU A 56 -0.83 9.58 4.85
C LEU A 56 -2.02 10.48 4.45
N HIS A 57 -2.65 10.23 3.30
CA HIS A 57 -3.87 10.93 2.90
C HIS A 57 -5.02 10.64 3.87
N ASP A 58 -5.15 9.37 4.26
CA ASP A 58 -6.20 8.92 5.17
C ASP A 58 -5.83 9.13 6.66
N HIS A 59 -4.52 9.15 6.97
CA HIS A 59 -3.98 9.22 8.33
C HIS A 59 -2.86 10.27 8.44
N PRO A 60 -3.15 11.56 8.25
CA PRO A 60 -2.15 12.61 8.37
C PRO A 60 -1.63 12.70 9.82
N GLY A 61 -0.31 12.75 9.98
CA GLY A 61 0.31 12.79 11.31
C GLY A 61 0.54 11.40 11.93
N ALA A 62 0.43 10.35 11.15
CA ALA A 62 0.75 9.01 11.64
C ALA A 62 2.25 8.88 11.99
N PRO A 63 2.59 8.18 13.10
CA PRO A 63 3.97 7.85 13.40
C PRO A 63 4.50 6.77 12.44
N PRO A 64 5.83 6.69 12.20
CA PRO A 64 6.41 5.71 11.27
C PRO A 64 6.03 4.25 11.56
N SER A 65 5.80 3.90 12.83
CA SER A 65 5.37 2.54 13.20
C SER A 65 3.98 2.19 12.66
N GLN A 66 3.04 3.13 12.69
CA GLN A 66 1.70 2.94 12.14
C GLN A 66 1.73 2.90 10.61
N ILE A 67 2.55 3.75 9.98
CA ILE A 67 2.74 3.73 8.52
C ILE A 67 3.31 2.37 8.08
N ALA A 68 4.32 1.84 8.79
CA ALA A 68 4.90 0.53 8.51
C ALA A 68 3.85 -0.59 8.61
N ALA A 69 3.05 -0.59 9.69
CA ALA A 69 1.99 -1.57 9.88
C ALA A 69 0.91 -1.48 8.79
N GLY A 70 0.42 -0.27 8.49
CA GLY A 70 -0.63 -0.05 7.50
C GLY A 70 -0.19 -0.37 6.06
N THR A 71 1.07 -0.05 5.71
CA THR A 71 1.60 -0.30 4.35
C THR A 71 2.25 -1.67 4.19
N GLY A 72 2.58 -2.37 5.29
CA GLY A 72 3.33 -3.63 5.24
C GLY A 72 4.82 -3.46 4.89
N LEU A 73 5.33 -2.23 4.86
CA LEU A 73 6.74 -1.98 4.59
C LEU A 73 7.59 -2.30 5.82
N GLN A 74 8.72 -2.97 5.61
CA GLN A 74 9.73 -3.13 6.65
C GLN A 74 10.27 -1.76 7.07
N ARG A 75 10.63 -1.59 8.34
CA ARG A 75 11.09 -0.29 8.89
C ARG A 75 12.26 0.33 8.12
N THR A 76 13.20 -0.49 7.67
CA THR A 76 14.35 -0.04 6.86
C THR A 76 13.91 0.54 5.52
N ASN A 77 12.99 -0.15 4.84
CA ASN A 77 12.43 0.28 3.56
C ASN A 77 11.58 1.54 3.74
N LEU A 78 10.72 1.58 4.76
CA LEU A 78 9.93 2.77 5.08
C LEU A 78 10.82 3.99 5.32
N SER A 79 11.94 3.85 6.06
CA SER A 79 12.87 4.95 6.30
C SER A 79 13.46 5.50 5.01
N ALA A 80 13.76 4.65 4.03
CA ALA A 80 14.23 5.09 2.72
C ALA A 80 13.14 5.81 1.91
N VAL A 81 11.91 5.27 1.93
CA VAL A 81 10.75 5.87 1.27
C VAL A 81 10.43 7.25 1.85
N LEU A 82 10.39 7.39 3.18
CA LEU A 82 10.13 8.68 3.84
C LEU A 82 11.18 9.72 3.47
N ARG A 83 12.48 9.37 3.49
CA ARG A 83 13.54 10.27 3.01
C ARG A 83 13.37 10.65 1.54
N GLY A 84 12.88 9.74 0.70
CA GLY A 84 12.54 10.02 -0.70
C GLY A 84 11.45 11.06 -0.83
N LEU A 85 10.35 10.89 -0.10
CA LEU A 85 9.22 11.83 -0.06
C LEU A 85 9.61 13.19 0.53
N GLU A 86 10.42 13.21 1.58
CA GLU A 86 10.96 14.44 2.18
C GLU A 86 11.84 15.21 1.17
N ARG A 87 12.78 14.55 0.47
CA ARG A 87 13.60 15.17 -0.60
C ARG A 87 12.77 15.73 -1.74
N LYS A 88 11.67 15.08 -2.10
CA LYS A 88 10.71 15.56 -3.12
C LYS A 88 9.82 16.69 -2.60
N GLY A 89 9.87 17.01 -1.30
CA GLY A 89 9.02 17.99 -0.64
C GLY A 89 7.54 17.58 -0.59
N LEU A 90 7.26 16.27 -0.60
CA LEU A 90 5.89 15.71 -0.61
C LEU A 90 5.41 15.31 0.78
N ALA A 91 6.32 15.01 1.70
CA ALA A 91 6.03 14.75 3.10
C ALA A 91 7.03 15.50 3.98
N GLU A 92 6.66 15.70 5.22
CA GLU A 92 7.50 16.32 6.24
C GLU A 92 7.38 15.58 7.56
N ARG A 93 8.49 15.55 8.31
CA ARG A 93 8.55 15.02 9.66
C ARG A 93 8.34 16.16 10.64
N ARG A 94 7.43 15.96 11.60
CA ARG A 94 7.24 16.87 12.72
C ARG A 94 7.57 16.16 14.03
N THR A 95 8.40 16.81 14.85
CA THR A 95 8.70 16.35 16.21
C THR A 95 8.04 17.32 17.17
N SER A 96 7.24 16.80 18.10
CA SER A 96 6.74 17.63 19.20
C SER A 96 7.80 17.68 20.29
N THR A 97 8.16 18.88 20.74
CA THR A 97 9.07 19.10 21.86
C THR A 97 8.50 18.67 23.21
N ASP A 98 7.15 18.55 23.30
CA ASP A 98 6.42 18.24 24.53
C ASP A 98 5.94 16.77 24.62
N ASP A 99 6.09 15.97 23.55
CA ASP A 99 5.52 14.63 23.51
C ASP A 99 6.61 13.55 23.35
N ARG A 100 6.71 12.66 24.34
CA ARG A 100 7.56 11.45 24.30
C ARG A 100 7.17 10.45 23.21
N ARG A 101 6.13 10.74 22.40
CA ARG A 101 5.60 9.85 21.36
C ARG A 101 6.39 9.82 20.06
N GLY A 102 7.44 10.64 19.94
CA GLY A 102 8.32 10.60 18.79
C GLY A 102 7.84 11.44 17.59
N ALA A 103 8.43 11.22 16.44
CA ALA A 103 8.14 11.97 15.21
C ALA A 103 6.87 11.47 14.52
N THR A 104 6.09 12.40 14.00
CA THR A 104 4.94 12.16 13.14
C THR A 104 5.23 12.59 11.70
N ILE A 105 4.58 11.94 10.73
CA ILE A 105 4.77 12.21 9.30
C ILE A 105 3.49 12.85 8.76
N HIS A 106 3.66 13.96 8.06
CA HIS A 106 2.55 14.69 7.45
C HIS A 106 2.78 14.86 5.95
N PRO A 107 1.75 14.74 5.11
CA PRO A 107 1.84 15.21 3.75
C PRO A 107 1.96 16.74 3.75
N THR A 108 2.83 17.28 2.91
CA THR A 108 2.87 18.73 2.67
C THR A 108 1.70 19.15 1.78
N GLY A 109 1.39 20.44 1.70
CA GLY A 109 0.40 20.94 0.74
C GLY A 109 0.76 20.59 -0.71
N ARG A 110 2.07 20.57 -1.04
CA ARG A 110 2.58 20.08 -2.34
C ARG A 110 2.33 18.59 -2.48
N GLY A 111 2.60 17.79 -1.44
CA GLY A 111 2.38 16.35 -1.44
C GLY A 111 0.93 15.98 -1.67
N THR A 112 -0.01 16.66 -1.01
CA THR A 112 -1.45 16.43 -1.19
C THR A 112 -1.88 16.72 -2.63
N ARG A 113 -1.45 17.86 -3.20
CA ARG A 113 -1.75 18.19 -4.59
C ARG A 113 -1.12 17.22 -5.57
N ASN A 114 0.14 16.84 -5.34
CA ASN A 114 0.83 15.87 -6.20
C ASN A 114 0.14 14.51 -6.18
N TYR A 115 -0.26 14.03 -5.01
CA TYR A 115 -0.97 12.76 -4.90
C TYR A 115 -2.31 12.77 -5.65
N ALA A 116 -3.06 13.87 -5.60
CA ALA A 116 -4.28 14.03 -6.38
C ALA A 116 -4.00 13.98 -7.89
N ARG A 117 -2.95 14.66 -8.39
CA ARG A 117 -2.53 14.62 -9.80
C ARG A 117 -2.15 13.21 -10.24
N VAL A 118 -1.31 12.54 -9.48
CA VAL A 118 -0.89 11.17 -9.78
C VAL A 118 -2.09 10.22 -9.83
N ARG A 119 -3.06 10.38 -8.94
CA ARG A 119 -4.31 9.59 -9.00
C ARG A 119 -5.13 9.88 -10.25
N GLN A 120 -5.15 11.12 -10.74
CA GLN A 120 -5.81 11.46 -12.00
C GLN A 120 -5.13 10.79 -13.19
N GLU A 121 -3.78 10.77 -13.22
CA GLU A 121 -3.02 10.06 -14.24
C GLU A 121 -3.33 8.56 -14.25
N TRP A 122 -3.35 7.92 -13.09
CA TRP A 122 -3.72 6.51 -12.98
C TRP A 122 -5.16 6.26 -13.41
N ALA A 123 -6.09 7.12 -13.01
CA ALA A 123 -7.49 7.01 -13.43
C ALA A 123 -7.65 7.15 -14.94
N ALA A 124 -6.95 8.09 -15.56
CA ALA A 124 -6.97 8.27 -17.00
C ALA A 124 -6.41 7.06 -17.75
N ALA A 125 -5.29 6.48 -17.26
CA ALA A 125 -4.69 5.29 -17.86
C ALA A 125 -5.63 4.08 -17.78
N VAL A 126 -6.19 3.81 -16.61
CA VAL A 126 -7.06 2.65 -16.37
C VAL A 126 -8.40 2.80 -17.12
N SER A 127 -9.02 3.98 -17.07
CA SER A 127 -10.29 4.21 -17.78
C SER A 127 -10.15 4.09 -19.30
N ALA A 128 -9.07 4.62 -19.87
CA ALA A 128 -8.81 4.48 -21.29
C ALA A 128 -8.60 3.01 -21.70
N ALA A 129 -7.85 2.24 -20.89
CA ALA A 129 -7.65 0.81 -21.14
C ALA A 129 -8.93 0.00 -21.05
N ALA A 130 -9.89 0.42 -20.20
CA ALA A 130 -11.22 -0.19 -20.06
C ALA A 130 -12.25 0.43 -21.02
N SER A 131 -11.84 1.15 -22.07
CA SER A 131 -12.73 1.83 -23.02
C SER A 131 -13.76 2.75 -22.35
N ASN A 132 -13.43 3.28 -21.18
CA ASN A 132 -14.29 4.11 -20.30
C ASN A 132 -15.61 3.40 -19.88
N ASP A 133 -15.66 2.08 -19.96
CA ASP A 133 -16.82 1.30 -19.47
C ASP A 133 -16.80 1.23 -17.94
N THR A 134 -17.89 1.67 -17.31
CA THR A 134 -18.05 1.65 -15.85
C THR A 134 -19.03 0.58 -15.36
N GLY A 135 -19.58 -0.24 -16.26
CA GLY A 135 -20.64 -1.21 -15.93
C GLY A 135 -20.28 -2.18 -14.81
N ASN A 136 -19.03 -2.60 -14.74
CA ASN A 136 -18.53 -3.52 -13.70
C ASN A 136 -17.63 -2.85 -12.65
N LEU A 137 -17.45 -1.53 -12.71
CA LEU A 137 -16.44 -0.84 -11.89
C LEU A 137 -16.72 -0.93 -10.39
N ASP A 138 -17.98 -0.76 -9.98
CA ASP A 138 -18.34 -0.84 -8.56
C ASP A 138 -18.15 -2.24 -7.99
N ALA A 139 -18.53 -3.27 -8.76
CA ALA A 139 -18.34 -4.67 -8.37
C ALA A 139 -16.85 -5.03 -8.26
N ALA A 140 -16.03 -4.57 -9.22
CA ALA A 140 -14.59 -4.77 -9.21
C ALA A 140 -13.93 -4.06 -8.00
N LEU A 141 -14.33 -2.82 -7.72
CA LEU A 141 -13.83 -2.08 -6.55
C LEU A 141 -14.23 -2.74 -5.24
N ALA A 142 -15.46 -3.25 -5.12
CA ALA A 142 -15.92 -3.95 -3.93
C ALA A 142 -15.09 -5.22 -3.68
N LEU A 143 -14.91 -6.06 -4.71
CA LEU A 143 -14.11 -7.28 -4.63
C LEU A 143 -12.64 -6.98 -4.26
N LEU A 144 -12.02 -6.00 -4.92
CA LEU A 144 -10.62 -5.66 -4.66
C LEU A 144 -10.41 -5.10 -3.24
N ARG A 145 -11.38 -4.34 -2.70
CA ARG A 145 -11.32 -3.86 -1.31
C ARG A 145 -11.45 -5.00 -0.30
N GLU A 146 -12.32 -5.96 -0.57
CA GLU A 146 -12.46 -7.16 0.27
C GLU A 146 -11.16 -7.96 0.29
N ILE A 147 -10.57 -8.22 -0.88
CA ILE A 147 -9.28 -8.91 -1.01
C ILE A 147 -8.16 -8.13 -0.28
N GLU A 148 -8.06 -6.83 -0.48
CA GLU A 148 -7.08 -5.97 0.20
C GLU A 148 -7.20 -6.10 1.71
N THR A 149 -8.42 -5.97 2.24
CA THR A 149 -8.70 -6.08 3.68
C THR A 149 -8.29 -7.44 4.24
N GLY A 150 -8.66 -8.52 3.55
CA GLY A 150 -8.34 -9.90 3.96
C GLY A 150 -6.84 -10.17 3.96
N ILE A 151 -6.12 -9.76 2.91
CA ILE A 151 -4.66 -9.94 2.82
C ILE A 151 -3.94 -9.11 3.90
N ILE A 152 -4.39 -7.89 4.17
CA ILE A 152 -3.81 -7.05 5.23
C ILE A 152 -4.02 -7.69 6.61
N ALA A 153 -5.23 -8.19 6.89
CA ALA A 153 -5.55 -8.84 8.16
C ALA A 153 -4.77 -10.14 8.37
N ALA A 154 -4.47 -10.87 7.30
CA ALA A 154 -3.70 -12.12 7.35
C ALA A 154 -2.18 -11.91 7.43
N ARG A 155 -1.69 -10.67 7.42
CA ARG A 155 -0.25 -10.41 7.56
C ARG A 155 0.27 -10.96 8.89
N PRO A 156 1.37 -11.76 8.89
CA PRO A 156 1.98 -12.18 10.14
C PRO A 156 2.41 -10.96 10.93
N ALA A 157 2.13 -10.94 12.24
CA ALA A 157 2.64 -9.92 13.13
C ALA A 157 4.16 -9.87 12.98
N THR A 158 4.72 -8.70 12.69
CA THR A 158 6.19 -8.55 12.62
C THR A 158 6.77 -9.02 13.96
N PRO A 159 7.62 -10.06 13.99
CA PRO A 159 8.16 -10.55 15.25
C PRO A 159 8.89 -9.40 15.95
N GLY A 160 8.39 -9.02 17.12
CA GLY A 160 9.05 -8.08 18.00
C GLY A 160 10.45 -8.63 18.28
N ARG A 161 11.47 -7.80 18.13
CA ARG A 161 12.85 -8.14 18.50
C ARG A 161 12.82 -8.69 19.92
N PRO A 162 13.31 -9.92 20.19
CA PRO A 162 13.41 -10.40 21.55
C PRO A 162 14.24 -9.41 22.34
N GLY A 163 13.68 -8.90 23.44
CA GLY A 163 14.39 -8.01 24.33
C GLY A 163 15.68 -8.68 24.76
N THR A 164 16.80 -8.00 24.58
CA THR A 164 18.08 -8.38 25.16
C THR A 164 17.89 -8.33 26.67
N LEU A 165 17.71 -9.50 27.27
CA LEU A 165 17.87 -9.66 28.72
C LEU A 165 19.34 -9.45 29.02
N MET A 166 19.67 -8.34 29.69
CA MET A 166 20.88 -8.24 30.51
C MET A 166 20.61 -8.78 31.90
#